data_7d157bf23b08b5c24b3bfef62c6c8d17
#
_entry.id   7d157bf23b08b5c24b3bfef62c6c8d17
#
_cell.length_a   1.000
_cell.length_b   1.000
_cell.length_c   1.000
_cell.angle_alpha   90.00
_cell.angle_beta   90.00
_cell.angle_gamma   90.00
#
_symmetry.space_group_name_H-M   'P 1'
#
loop_
_entity.id
_entity.type
_entity.pdbx_description
1 polymer ?
#
loop_
_entity_poly.entity_id
_entity_poly.type
_entity_poly.pdbx_seq_one_letter_code
_entity_poly.pdbx_strand_id
1 'polypeptide(L)'
;IFLSASGDIETAKNNSAPLVELTYNWPDKDGNTEDFTTGRNFGHLAFSVDNIYEYCQNLIDNGVEILRPPKDGYMAFIKSPDGISVELLQKGERLPETEPWSSMQNKGSW
;
A
#
# COMPACT_ATOMS: atom_id res chain seq x y z
N ILE A 1 11.10 -3.76 -12.52
CA ILE A 1 11.45 -2.55 -11.75
C ILE A 1 11.50 -2.95 -10.29
N PHE A 2 12.55 -2.53 -9.60
CA PHE A 2 12.69 -2.75 -8.16
C PHE A 2 12.46 -1.46 -7.40
N LEU A 3 11.63 -1.54 -6.37
CA LEU A 3 11.30 -0.43 -5.49
C LEU A 3 11.78 -0.72 -4.07
N SER A 4 12.34 0.27 -3.41
CA SER A 4 12.68 0.23 -1.99
C SER A 4 12.12 1.44 -1.26
N ALA A 5 11.97 1.35 0.05
CA ALA A 5 11.75 2.53 0.86
C ALA A 5 12.94 3.49 0.75
N SER A 6 12.69 4.79 0.77
CA SER A 6 13.75 5.80 0.57
C SER A 6 14.89 5.69 1.59
N GLY A 7 14.58 5.29 2.83
CA GLY A 7 15.58 5.04 3.87
C GLY A 7 16.44 3.79 3.66
N ASP A 8 16.02 2.89 2.79
CA ASP A 8 16.66 1.58 2.57
C ASP A 8 17.47 1.50 1.27
N ILE A 9 17.54 2.58 0.49
CA ILE A 9 18.16 2.56 -0.84
C ILE A 9 19.58 1.97 -0.83
N GLU A 10 20.41 2.37 0.10
CA GLU A 10 21.81 1.90 0.15
C GLU A 10 21.93 0.43 0.58
N THR A 11 21.11 -0.01 1.54
CA THR A 11 21.07 -1.41 1.97
C THR A 11 20.42 -2.29 0.93
N ALA A 12 19.41 -1.78 0.21
CA ALA A 12 18.74 -2.50 -0.88
C ALA A 12 19.70 -2.79 -2.04
N LYS A 13 20.59 -1.87 -2.39
CA LYS A 13 21.63 -2.08 -3.42
C LYS A 13 22.54 -3.27 -3.11
N ASN A 14 22.73 -3.59 -1.84
CA ASN A 14 23.56 -4.69 -1.36
C ASN A 14 22.75 -5.94 -0.99
N ASN A 15 21.48 -6.02 -1.41
CA ASN A 15 20.55 -7.11 -1.08
C ASN A 15 20.34 -7.33 0.43
N SER A 16 20.49 -6.27 1.23
CA SER A 16 20.35 -6.33 2.70
C SER A 16 19.03 -5.75 3.22
N ALA A 17 18.18 -5.26 2.32
CA ALA A 17 16.84 -4.74 2.64
C ALA A 17 15.79 -5.31 1.68
N PRO A 18 14.51 -5.41 2.10
CA PRO A 18 13.43 -5.86 1.25
C PRO A 18 13.22 -4.96 0.04
N LEU A 19 12.87 -5.58 -1.09
CA LEU A 19 12.49 -4.90 -2.33
C LEU A 19 11.12 -5.37 -2.78
N VAL A 20 10.36 -4.49 -3.40
CA VAL A 20 9.18 -4.84 -4.19
C VAL A 20 9.59 -4.86 -5.65
N GLU A 21 9.50 -6.02 -6.30
CA GLU A 21 9.71 -6.15 -7.73
C GLU A 21 8.39 -5.99 -8.47
N LEU A 22 8.36 -5.04 -9.42
CA LEU A 22 7.26 -4.90 -10.36
C LEU A 22 7.66 -5.52 -11.69
N THR A 23 6.92 -6.52 -12.11
CA THR A 23 7.13 -7.22 -13.38
C THR A 23 6.02 -6.84 -14.35
N TYR A 24 6.37 -6.53 -15.58
CA TYR A 24 5.41 -6.32 -16.66
C TYR A 24 5.29 -7.58 -17.50
N ASN A 25 4.09 -8.13 -17.56
CA ASN A 25 3.78 -9.25 -18.43
C ASN A 25 3.31 -8.73 -19.79
N TRP A 26 4.07 -9.04 -20.82
CA TRP A 26 3.75 -8.65 -22.19
C TRP A 26 2.50 -9.39 -22.68
N PRO A 27 1.65 -8.73 -23.48
CA PRO A 27 0.57 -9.43 -24.17
C PRO A 27 1.09 -10.65 -24.94
N ASP A 28 0.25 -11.65 -25.08
CA ASP A 28 0.56 -12.81 -25.92
C ASP A 28 0.68 -12.43 -27.39
N LYS A 29 1.00 -13.43 -28.26
CA LYS A 29 1.14 -13.22 -29.72
C LYS A 29 -0.12 -12.71 -30.40
N ASP A 30 -1.30 -12.89 -29.78
CA ASP A 30 -2.60 -12.48 -30.28
C ASP A 30 -3.05 -11.13 -29.68
N GLY A 31 -2.22 -10.51 -28.84
CA GLY A 31 -2.46 -9.22 -28.20
C GLY A 31 -3.29 -9.28 -26.93
N ASN A 32 -3.56 -10.48 -26.40
CA ASN A 32 -4.34 -10.63 -25.16
C ASN A 32 -3.45 -10.34 -23.95
N THR A 33 -4.01 -9.65 -22.97
CA THR A 33 -3.40 -9.42 -21.67
C THR A 33 -3.99 -10.37 -20.63
N GLU A 34 -3.17 -10.76 -19.67
CA GLU A 34 -3.59 -11.59 -18.54
C GLU A 34 -4.40 -10.77 -17.55
N ASP A 35 -5.51 -11.33 -17.06
CA ASP A 35 -6.26 -10.79 -15.92
C ASP A 35 -5.63 -11.28 -14.61
N PHE A 36 -5.17 -10.33 -13.79
CA PHE A 36 -4.60 -10.65 -12.49
C PHE A 36 -5.69 -10.84 -11.44
N THR A 37 -5.71 -12.02 -10.84
CA THR A 37 -6.57 -12.30 -9.69
C THR A 37 -5.72 -12.58 -8.47
N THR A 38 -6.13 -12.10 -7.30
CA THR A 38 -5.39 -12.33 -6.06
C THR A 38 -5.51 -13.77 -5.55
N GLY A 39 -6.49 -14.54 -6.03
CA GLY A 39 -6.72 -15.89 -5.53
C GLY A 39 -7.00 -15.92 -4.02
N ARG A 40 -6.63 -17.02 -3.36
CA ARG A 40 -6.80 -17.20 -1.91
C ARG A 40 -5.48 -17.23 -1.12
N ASN A 41 -4.35 -17.23 -1.80
CA ASN A 41 -3.04 -17.48 -1.17
C ASN A 41 -2.22 -16.23 -0.95
N PHE A 42 -2.59 -15.12 -1.56
CA PHE A 42 -1.93 -13.84 -1.34
C PHE A 42 -2.74 -13.01 -0.35
N GLY A 43 -2.09 -12.43 0.64
CA GLY A 43 -2.70 -11.51 1.60
C GLY A 43 -2.52 -10.05 1.14
N HIS A 44 -1.57 -9.36 1.76
CA HIS A 44 -1.26 -7.95 1.47
C HIS A 44 0.22 -7.68 1.68
N LEU A 45 0.69 -6.58 1.12
CA LEU A 45 1.97 -5.96 1.47
C LEU A 45 1.73 -4.99 2.64
N ALA A 46 2.66 -4.91 3.58
CA ALA A 46 2.57 -3.98 4.70
C ALA A 46 3.78 -3.07 4.75
N PHE A 47 3.55 -1.77 4.95
CA PHE A 47 4.59 -0.75 5.06
C PHE A 47 4.40 0.11 6.30
N SER A 48 5.49 0.35 7.03
CA SER A 48 5.49 1.32 8.14
C SER A 48 5.66 2.74 7.61
N VAL A 49 4.88 3.66 8.15
CA VAL A 49 4.92 5.09 7.84
C VAL A 49 5.08 5.93 9.11
N ASP A 50 5.79 7.04 9.04
CA ASP A 50 6.11 7.86 10.22
C ASP A 50 4.89 8.60 10.79
N ASN A 51 3.95 9.02 9.94
CA ASN A 51 2.67 9.62 10.35
C ASN A 51 1.57 9.14 9.42
N ILE A 52 0.74 8.24 9.91
CA ILE A 52 -0.28 7.59 9.07
C ILE A 52 -1.34 8.56 8.55
N TYR A 53 -1.67 9.61 9.30
CA TYR A 53 -2.66 10.61 8.86
C TYR A 53 -2.13 11.46 7.72
N GLU A 54 -0.92 11.98 7.86
CA GLU A 54 -0.26 12.78 6.81
C GLU A 54 -0.02 11.93 5.56
N TYR A 55 0.38 10.68 5.74
CA TYR A 55 0.62 9.77 4.62
C TYR A 55 -0.68 9.45 3.87
N CYS A 56 -1.76 9.14 4.59
CA CYS A 56 -3.07 8.90 3.97
C CYS A 56 -3.61 10.16 3.28
N GLN A 57 -3.41 11.36 3.86
CA GLN A 57 -3.81 12.60 3.21
C GLN A 57 -3.05 12.82 1.91
N ASN A 58 -1.74 12.62 1.91
CA ASN A 58 -0.92 12.72 0.71
C ASN A 58 -1.39 11.74 -0.38
N LEU A 59 -1.75 10.51 -0.01
CA LEU A 59 -2.30 9.54 -0.96
C LEU A 59 -3.62 10.04 -1.59
N ILE A 60 -4.53 10.57 -0.78
CA ILE A 60 -5.78 11.17 -1.27
C ILE A 60 -5.50 12.33 -2.23
N ASP A 61 -4.60 13.22 -1.88
CA ASP A 61 -4.23 14.38 -2.70
C ASP A 61 -3.63 13.96 -4.05
N ASN A 62 -3.06 12.76 -4.12
CA ASN A 62 -2.55 12.14 -5.34
C ASN A 62 -3.55 11.15 -6.01
N GLY A 63 -4.81 11.18 -5.61
CA GLY A 63 -5.88 10.41 -6.26
C GLY A 63 -5.98 8.94 -5.85
N VAL A 64 -5.30 8.54 -4.78
CA VAL A 64 -5.40 7.17 -4.24
C VAL A 64 -6.57 7.08 -3.26
N GLU A 65 -7.44 6.09 -3.48
CA GLU A 65 -8.56 5.84 -2.57
C GLU A 65 -8.12 5.10 -1.31
N ILE A 66 -8.49 5.61 -0.15
CA ILE A 66 -8.30 4.92 1.13
C ILE A 66 -9.52 4.00 1.36
N LEU A 67 -9.28 2.69 1.37
CA LEU A 67 -10.35 1.69 1.54
C LEU A 67 -10.70 1.46 3.01
N ARG A 68 -9.70 1.35 3.86
CA ARG A 68 -9.85 1.38 5.32
C ARG A 68 -9.10 2.59 5.87
N PRO A 69 -9.81 3.62 6.30
CA PRO A 69 -9.20 4.79 6.92
C PRO A 69 -8.48 4.46 8.23
N PRO A 70 -7.47 5.22 8.62
CA PRO A 70 -6.73 5.02 9.88
C PRO A 70 -7.51 5.52 11.10
N LYS A 71 -8.72 4.97 11.33
CA LYS A 71 -9.64 5.39 12.41
C LYS A 71 -9.01 5.33 13.78
N ASP A 72 -8.20 4.31 13.97
CA ASP A 72 -7.54 3.98 15.24
C ASP A 72 -6.14 4.60 15.37
N GLY A 73 -5.76 5.49 14.46
CA GLY A 73 -4.43 6.10 14.45
C GLY A 73 -3.27 5.13 14.20
N TYR A 74 -3.57 3.92 13.68
CA TYR A 74 -2.54 2.89 13.55
C TYR A 74 -2.47 2.23 12.18
N MET A 75 -3.60 1.91 11.55
CA MET A 75 -3.65 1.06 10.37
C MET A 75 -4.60 1.60 9.31
N ALA A 76 -4.17 1.58 8.05
CA ALA A 76 -4.99 1.89 6.90
C ALA A 76 -4.80 0.86 5.78
N PHE A 77 -5.76 0.76 4.86
CA PHE A 77 -5.62 -0.06 3.66
C PHE A 77 -5.95 0.71 2.40
N ILE A 78 -5.15 0.46 1.38
CA ILE A 78 -5.35 0.90 0.00
C ILE A 78 -5.19 -0.30 -0.93
N LYS A 79 -5.39 -0.10 -2.24
CA LYS A 79 -5.02 -1.07 -3.27
C LYS A 79 -4.10 -0.45 -4.31
N SER A 80 -3.22 -1.27 -4.86
CA SER A 80 -2.48 -0.92 -6.07
C SER A 80 -3.42 -0.90 -7.29
N PRO A 81 -3.01 -0.32 -8.43
CA PRO A 81 -3.78 -0.38 -9.67
C PRO A 81 -4.15 -1.80 -10.12
N ASP A 82 -3.31 -2.79 -9.79
CA ASP A 82 -3.53 -4.20 -10.12
C ASP A 82 -4.34 -4.95 -9.07
N GLY A 83 -4.89 -4.25 -8.07
CA GLY A 83 -5.74 -4.83 -7.03
C GLY A 83 -5.00 -5.49 -5.87
N ILE A 84 -3.68 -5.32 -5.76
CA ILE A 84 -2.91 -5.80 -4.62
C ILE A 84 -3.25 -4.96 -3.39
N SER A 85 -3.67 -5.63 -2.32
CA SER A 85 -3.94 -4.99 -1.04
C SER A 85 -2.64 -4.49 -0.39
N VAL A 86 -2.65 -3.26 0.10
CA VAL A 86 -1.51 -2.64 0.78
C VAL A 86 -1.96 -2.08 2.11
N GLU A 87 -1.34 -2.59 3.17
CA GLU A 87 -1.51 -2.11 4.53
C GLU A 87 -0.48 -1.03 4.85
N LEU A 88 -0.94 0.04 5.45
CA LEU A 88 -0.09 1.09 6.02
C LEU A 88 -0.17 1.00 7.53
N LEU A 89 0.98 0.98 8.19
CA LEU A 89 1.09 0.85 9.65
C LEU A 89 1.81 2.07 10.23
N GLN A 90 1.23 2.67 11.26
CA GLN A 90 1.90 3.70 12.03
C GLN A 90 3.16 3.14 12.67
N LYS A 91 4.29 3.78 12.45
CA LYS A 91 5.56 3.43 13.09
C LYS A 91 5.53 3.85 14.55
N GLY A 92 5.85 2.91 15.43
CA GLY A 92 5.82 3.15 16.87
C GLY A 92 4.41 3.06 17.46
N GLU A 93 4.07 3.98 18.34
CA GLU A 93 2.78 3.97 19.03
C GLU A 93 1.65 4.54 18.16
N ARG A 94 0.43 4.16 18.49
CA ARG A 94 -0.77 4.71 17.86
C ARG A 94 -0.85 6.20 18.05
N LEU A 95 -1.21 6.91 16.99
CA LEU A 95 -1.59 8.32 17.10
C LEU A 95 -2.97 8.45 17.74
N PRO A 96 -3.26 9.58 18.43
CA PRO A 96 -4.59 9.84 18.93
C PRO A 96 -5.63 9.83 17.81
N GLU A 97 -6.79 9.20 18.07
CA GLU A 97 -7.91 9.25 17.14
C GLU A 97 -8.29 10.70 16.84
N THR A 98 -8.43 11.02 15.56
CA THR A 98 -8.71 12.39 15.12
C THR A 98 -9.65 12.41 13.92
N GLU A 99 -10.47 13.46 13.84
CA GLU A 99 -11.30 13.71 12.67
C GLU A 99 -10.46 14.26 11.50
N PRO A 100 -10.86 13.97 10.26
CA PRO A 100 -12.07 13.23 9.85
C PRO A 100 -11.89 11.69 9.87
N TRP A 101 -10.73 11.18 10.20
CA TRP A 101 -10.37 9.77 10.06
C TRP A 101 -11.20 8.85 10.96
N SER A 102 -11.45 9.25 12.20
CA SER A 102 -12.20 8.46 13.18
C SER A 102 -13.63 8.15 12.75
N SER A 103 -14.28 9.07 12.06
CA SER A 103 -15.67 8.93 11.55
C SER A 103 -15.76 8.43 10.11
N MET A 104 -14.65 8.45 9.36
CA MET A 104 -14.63 8.08 7.94
C MET A 104 -15.02 6.61 7.73
N GLN A 105 -15.91 6.33 6.79
CA GLN A 105 -16.40 4.98 6.55
C GLN A 105 -15.42 4.15 5.69
N ASN A 106 -15.39 2.84 5.95
CA ASN A 106 -14.69 1.90 5.08
C ASN A 106 -15.36 1.84 3.70
N LYS A 107 -14.57 1.62 2.67
CA LYS A 107 -15.02 1.49 1.29
C LYS A 107 -14.58 0.15 0.70
N GLY A 108 -15.51 -0.58 0.08
CA GLY A 108 -15.19 -1.83 -0.60
C GLY A 108 -14.55 -2.88 0.30
N SER A 109 -13.61 -3.63 -0.27
CA SER A 109 -12.84 -4.69 0.39
C SER A 109 -11.34 -4.47 0.15
N TRP A 110 -10.53 -4.83 1.11
CA TRP A 110 -9.07 -4.74 1.07
C TRP A 110 -8.42 -6.08 1.39
#